data_db73dce1327dfae29dbf236de0da36af
#
_entry.id   db73dce1327dfae29dbf236de0da36af
#
_cell.length_a   1.000
_cell.length_b   1.000
_cell.length_c   1.000
_cell.angle_alpha   90.00
_cell.angle_beta   90.00
_cell.angle_gamma   90.00
#
_symmetry.space_group_name_H-M   'P 1'
#
loop_
_entity.id
_entity.type
_entity.pdbx_description
1 polymer ?
#
loop_
_entity_poly.entity_id
_entity_poly.type
_entity_poly.pdbx_seq_one_letter_code
_entity_poly.pdbx_strand_id
1 'polypeptide(L)' 'MAIIRPVSDMQRKSREIAQLAKDTKEPIFLTKNGAEHLVLIDSDEFEKYAKSYYGSEAQKAKRD' A
#
# COMPACT_ATOMS: atom_id res chain seq x y z
N MET A 1 4.51 -7.45 10.99
CA MET A 1 3.14 -7.89 11.20
C MET A 1 2.22 -7.24 10.18
N ALA A 2 1.31 -7.99 9.61
CA ALA A 2 0.43 -7.46 8.58
C ALA A 2 -0.74 -6.69 9.21
N ILE A 3 -1.10 -5.59 8.58
CA ILE A 3 -2.27 -4.81 8.98
C ILE A 3 -3.38 -5.16 8.00
N ILE A 4 -4.52 -5.56 8.54
CA ILE A 4 -5.65 -5.99 7.70
C ILE A 4 -6.84 -5.12 8.03
N ARG A 5 -7.43 -4.51 7.00
CA ARG A 5 -8.59 -3.64 7.15
C ARG A 5 -9.56 -3.89 6.00
N PRO A 6 -10.85 -3.71 6.24
CA PRO A 6 -11.79 -3.84 5.12
C PRO A 6 -11.63 -2.68 4.16
N VAL A 7 -11.90 -2.95 2.87
CA VAL A 7 -11.73 -1.92 1.84
C VAL A 7 -12.66 -0.74 2.09
N SER A 8 -13.78 -0.97 2.78
CA SER A 8 -14.69 0.12 3.12
C SER A 8 -14.06 1.16 4.02
N ASP A 9 -13.08 0.76 4.84
CA ASP A 9 -12.36 1.73 5.66
C ASP A 9 -11.60 2.71 4.79
N MET A 10 -11.01 2.23 3.71
CA MET A 10 -10.31 3.12 2.78
C MET A 10 -11.27 4.10 2.14
N GLN A 11 -12.49 3.66 1.85
CA GLN A 11 -13.48 4.53 1.24
C GLN A 11 -13.99 5.59 2.20
N ARG A 12 -14.15 5.23 3.46
CA ARG A 12 -14.76 6.12 4.44
C ARG A 12 -13.75 6.91 5.26
N LYS A 13 -12.56 6.35 5.46
CA LYS A 13 -11.55 6.95 6.31
C LYS A 13 -10.21 6.99 5.60
N SER A 14 -10.22 7.44 4.35
CA SER A 14 -9.03 7.37 3.52
C SER A 14 -7.84 8.08 4.14
N ARG A 15 -8.08 9.21 4.80
CA ARG A 15 -7.02 9.98 5.40
C ARG A 15 -6.35 9.23 6.55
N GLU A 16 -7.17 8.61 7.39
CA GLU A 16 -6.66 7.82 8.50
C GLU A 16 -5.85 6.63 8.01
N ILE A 17 -6.38 5.95 7.00
CA ILE A 17 -5.72 4.76 6.48
C ILE A 17 -4.40 5.15 5.82
N ALA A 18 -4.40 6.24 5.07
CA ALA A 18 -3.16 6.71 4.45
C ALA A 18 -2.12 7.07 5.50
N GLN A 19 -2.56 7.73 6.58
CA GLN A 19 -1.63 8.11 7.62
C GLN A 19 -1.08 6.87 8.35
N LEU A 20 -1.92 5.88 8.53
CA LEU A 20 -1.48 4.63 9.15
C LEU A 20 -0.38 3.97 8.32
N ALA A 21 -0.54 3.95 7.01
CA ALA A 21 0.49 3.39 6.13
C ALA A 21 1.80 4.15 6.25
N LYS A 22 1.71 5.48 6.32
CA LYS A 22 2.91 6.31 6.41
C LYS A 22 3.59 6.17 7.76
N ASP A 23 2.81 6.07 8.82
CA ASP A 23 3.38 5.99 10.16
C ASP A 23 4.02 4.65 10.42
N THR A 24 3.39 3.58 10.00
CA THR A 24 3.87 2.24 10.30
C THR A 24 4.88 1.73 9.30
N LYS A 25 4.87 2.29 8.09
CA LYS A 25 5.70 1.79 6.99
C LYS A 25 5.40 0.35 6.65
N GLU A 26 4.23 -0.12 7.03
CA GLU A 26 3.81 -1.50 6.77
C GLU A 26 2.71 -1.52 5.73
N PRO A 27 2.65 -2.54 4.89
CA PRO A 27 1.53 -2.64 3.95
C PRO A 27 0.23 -2.90 4.68
N ILE A 28 -0.83 -2.30 4.17
CA ILE A 28 -2.17 -2.50 4.70
C ILE A 28 -2.94 -3.32 3.68
N PHE A 29 -3.35 -4.51 4.10
CA PHE A 29 -4.10 -5.40 3.22
C PHE A 29 -5.58 -5.06 3.34
N LEU A 30 -6.16 -4.65 2.23
CA LEU A 30 -7.56 -4.27 2.18
C LEU A 30 -8.38 -5.44 1.69
N THR A 31 -9.38 -5.82 2.47
CA THR A 31 -10.17 -7.00 2.16
C THR A 31 -11.55 -6.61 1.67
N LYS A 32 -12.14 -7.48 0.88
CA LYS A 32 -13.51 -7.34 0.43
C LYS A 32 -14.18 -8.69 0.60
N ASN A 33 -15.29 -8.72 1.33
CA ASN A 33 -16.02 -9.94 1.62
C ASN A 33 -15.12 -11.01 2.23
N GLY A 34 -14.21 -10.56 3.10
CA GLY A 34 -13.33 -11.47 3.82
C GLY A 34 -12.15 -11.97 3.05
N ALA A 35 -11.98 -11.55 1.78
CA ALA A 35 -10.85 -11.99 0.96
C ALA A 35 -9.96 -10.79 0.65
N GLU A 36 -8.69 -11.06 0.45
CA GLU A 36 -7.75 -10.02 0.06
C GLU A 36 -8.14 -9.43 -1.27
N HIS A 37 -8.07 -8.11 -1.36
CA HIS A 37 -8.53 -7.40 -2.53
C HIS A 37 -7.47 -6.45 -3.06
N LEU A 38 -6.93 -5.60 -2.19
CA LEU A 38 -5.93 -4.59 -2.55
C LEU A 38 -4.90 -4.49 -1.45
N VAL A 39 -3.77 -3.89 -1.79
CA VAL A 39 -2.74 -3.59 -0.80
C VAL A 39 -2.42 -2.12 -0.91
N LEU A 40 -2.42 -1.43 0.23
CA LEU A 40 -2.03 -0.03 0.31
C LEU A 40 -0.67 0.06 0.96
N ILE A 41 0.23 0.80 0.35
CA ILE A 41 1.58 0.90 0.87
C ILE A 41 2.08 2.31 0.65
N ASP A 42 2.88 2.80 1.60
CA ASP A 42 3.54 4.09 1.47
C ASP A 42 4.43 4.09 0.22
N SER A 43 4.41 5.18 -0.54
CA SER A 43 5.12 5.20 -1.81
C SER A 43 6.63 5.03 -1.65
N ASP A 44 7.21 5.58 -0.58
CA ASP A 44 8.64 5.41 -0.35
C ASP A 44 8.98 3.95 -0.06
N GLU A 45 8.12 3.29 0.71
CA GLU A 45 8.33 1.88 0.99
C GLU A 45 8.16 1.03 -0.26
N PHE A 46 7.18 1.37 -1.09
CA PHE A 46 7.00 0.66 -2.34
C PHE A 46 8.25 0.80 -3.22
N GLU A 47 8.83 1.99 -3.25
CA GLU A 47 10.00 2.20 -4.09
C GLU A 47 11.19 1.37 -3.63
N LYS A 48 11.32 1.14 -2.34
CA LYS A 48 12.37 0.26 -1.86
C LYS A 48 12.18 -1.16 -2.37
N TYR A 49 10.97 -1.67 -2.31
CA TYR A 49 10.69 -2.99 -2.86
C TYR A 49 10.92 -3.02 -4.35
N ALA A 50 10.46 -2.01 -5.05
CA ALA A 50 10.57 -1.97 -6.50
C ALA A 50 12.01 -1.91 -6.95
N LYS A 51 12.84 -1.14 -6.25
CA LYS A 51 14.24 -1.06 -6.59
C LYS A 51 14.92 -2.41 -6.40
N SER A 52 14.58 -3.09 -5.32
CA SER A 52 15.15 -4.38 -5.03
C SER A 52 14.76 -5.43 -6.08
N TYR A 53 13.59 -5.28 -6.66
CA TYR A 53 12.99 -6.26 -7.55
C TYR A 53 13.19 -5.90 -9.03
N TYR A 54 12.95 -4.64 -9.38
CA TYR A 54 12.95 -4.20 -10.77
C TYR A 54 14.10 -3.27 -11.11
N GLY A 55 14.86 -2.87 -10.11
CA GLY A 55 15.93 -1.91 -10.34
C GLY A 55 15.38 -0.55 -10.73
N SER A 56 16.14 0.19 -11.50
CA SER A 56 15.75 1.54 -11.87
C SER A 56 14.57 1.59 -12.82
N GLU A 57 14.20 0.46 -13.41
CA GLU A 57 13.10 0.45 -14.36
C GLU A 57 11.76 0.70 -13.72
N ALA A 58 11.63 0.38 -12.43
CA ALA A 58 10.37 0.62 -11.73
C ALA A 58 10.00 2.08 -11.74
N GLN A 59 10.98 2.94 -11.62
CA GLN A 59 10.71 4.38 -11.61
C GLN A 59 10.30 4.89 -12.97
N LYS A 60 10.87 4.33 -14.01
CA LYS A 60 10.43 4.72 -15.35
C LYS A 60 9.02 4.28 -15.62
N ALA A 61 8.65 3.11 -15.15
CA ALA A 61 7.34 2.54 -15.44
C ALA A 61 6.21 3.39 -14.89
N LYS A 62 6.43 4.11 -13.83
CA LYS A 62 5.34 4.86 -13.24
C LYS A 62 5.22 6.27 -13.81
N ARG A 63 6.05 6.61 -14.74
CA ARG A 63 5.94 7.89 -15.41
C ARG A 63 4.99 7.80 -16.56
N ASP A 64 4.16 8.75 -16.71
CA ASP A 64 3.20 8.76 -17.81
C ASP A 64 3.55 9.77 -18.84
#